data_98837cf27ee618b033ee0781b4cbd07b
#
_entry.id   98837cf27ee618b033ee0781b4cbd07b
#
_cell.length_a   1.000
_cell.length_b   1.000
_cell.length_c   1.000
_cell.angle_alpha   90.00
_cell.angle_beta   90.00
_cell.angle_gamma   90.00
#
_symmetry.space_group_name_H-M   'P 1'
#
loop_
_entity.id
_entity.type
_entity.pdbx_description
1 polymer ?
#
loop_
_entity_poly.entity_id
_entity_poly.type
_entity_poly.pdbx_seq_one_letter_code
_entity_poly.pdbx_strand_id
1 'polypeptide(L)'
;MRYIFRLAEKDFSLVDGMIPLGSCTMKLNSAAELNPVSWANLSSIHPFSPPDQTKGYSKIISDLEKWISEIVGLKSVSFQPNAGSQGEFAGLLAINSYFESKGELLRKKCLIPKSAHGTNPASAVMAGFDVLTVECDDEGNIDYQDLSIKVKKFDNQIGALMLTYPSTHGVFELQIRKICDLIHSVGGFVYLDGANLNAQVGLCKPGNYGVDVCHLNLHKTFCIPHGGGGPGVGPVAASETLSPYLPAHSLMDNNLSNSFNFVSSAKHGSASILPISWMYIK
;
A
#
# COMPACT_ATOMS: atom_id res chain seq x y z
N MET A 1 15.16 26.70 -19.60
CA MET A 1 13.70 26.79 -19.37
C MET A 1 12.90 26.78 -20.67
N ARG A 2 12.96 27.78 -21.56
CA ARG A 2 12.16 27.85 -22.81
C ARG A 2 12.21 26.57 -23.66
N TYR A 3 13.39 25.97 -23.81
CA TYR A 3 13.54 24.72 -24.57
C TYR A 3 12.80 23.54 -23.92
N ILE A 4 12.89 23.43 -22.60
CA ILE A 4 12.20 22.36 -21.85
C ILE A 4 10.69 22.52 -21.95
N PHE A 5 10.15 23.75 -21.78
CA PHE A 5 8.72 23.99 -21.92
C PHE A 5 8.23 23.67 -23.34
N ARG A 6 8.98 24.08 -24.38
CA ARG A 6 8.65 23.74 -25.77
C ARG A 6 8.65 22.23 -26.06
N LEU A 7 9.45 21.44 -25.34
CA LEU A 7 9.39 19.98 -25.43
C LEU A 7 8.20 19.44 -24.65
N ALA A 8 7.94 19.95 -23.45
CA ALA A 8 6.81 19.54 -22.62
C ALA A 8 5.45 19.82 -23.29
N GLU A 9 5.31 20.92 -24.03
CA GLU A 9 4.11 21.26 -24.81
C GLU A 9 3.77 20.22 -25.90
N LYS A 10 4.70 19.33 -26.25
CA LYS A 10 4.46 18.23 -27.20
C LYS A 10 3.88 16.98 -26.54
N ASP A 11 3.89 16.93 -25.22
CA ASP A 11 3.35 15.82 -24.43
C ASP A 11 2.03 16.26 -23.79
N PHE A 12 1.26 15.28 -23.37
CA PHE A 12 -0.03 15.56 -22.74
C PHE A 12 0.16 16.03 -21.29
N SER A 13 -0.49 17.11 -20.92
CA SER A 13 -0.41 17.71 -19.59
C SER A 13 -1.81 17.81 -18.95
N LEU A 14 -1.88 17.54 -17.63
CA LEU A 14 -3.10 17.76 -16.84
C LEU A 14 -3.52 19.24 -16.72
N VAL A 15 -2.61 20.18 -17.08
CA VAL A 15 -2.96 21.62 -17.16
C VAL A 15 -3.80 21.91 -18.39
N ASP A 16 -3.64 21.12 -19.46
CA ASP A 16 -4.24 21.35 -20.77
C ASP A 16 -5.48 20.48 -21.01
N GLY A 17 -5.64 19.39 -20.25
CA GLY A 17 -6.78 18.49 -20.42
C GLY A 17 -6.81 17.32 -19.45
N MET A 18 -7.84 16.49 -19.57
CA MET A 18 -8.02 15.29 -18.76
C MET A 18 -7.35 14.08 -19.40
N ILE A 19 -6.61 13.32 -18.60
CA ILE A 19 -6.04 12.05 -19.02
C ILE A 19 -7.05 10.92 -18.72
N PRO A 20 -7.31 10.01 -19.66
CA PRO A 20 -8.32 8.96 -19.50
C PRO A 20 -7.92 7.87 -18.49
N LEU A 21 -6.63 7.74 -18.14
CA LEU A 21 -6.12 6.79 -17.17
C LEU A 21 -5.70 7.52 -15.88
N GLY A 22 -6.22 7.05 -14.74
CA GLY A 22 -6.17 7.82 -13.50
C GLY A 22 -4.94 7.63 -12.64
N SER A 23 -4.68 6.43 -12.15
CA SER A 23 -3.87 6.28 -10.95
C SER A 23 -2.35 6.41 -11.16
N CYS A 24 -1.80 5.96 -12.27
CA CYS A 24 -0.39 6.11 -12.59
C CYS A 24 -0.04 7.48 -13.20
N THR A 25 -1.04 8.31 -13.41
CA THR A 25 -0.91 9.63 -14.00
C THR A 25 -0.25 10.60 -13.05
N MET A 26 0.61 11.44 -13.56
CA MET A 26 1.25 12.49 -12.80
C MET A 26 0.21 13.47 -12.27
N LYS A 27 0.27 13.73 -10.96
CA LYS A 27 -0.61 14.70 -10.31
C LYS A 27 -0.06 16.11 -10.50
N LEU A 28 -0.93 17.10 -10.44
CA LEU A 28 -0.53 18.49 -10.30
C LEU A 28 -0.09 18.71 -8.85
N ASN A 29 1.21 18.77 -8.62
CA ASN A 29 1.80 18.95 -7.32
C ASN A 29 2.36 20.37 -7.17
N SER A 30 2.23 20.95 -5.98
CA SER A 30 2.82 22.24 -5.67
C SER A 30 4.36 22.15 -5.63
N ALA A 31 5.05 23.12 -6.20
CA ALA A 31 6.50 23.19 -6.12
C ALA A 31 7.00 23.39 -4.68
N ALA A 32 6.20 23.98 -3.80
CA ALA A 32 6.55 24.20 -2.40
C ALA A 32 6.78 22.88 -1.64
N GLU A 33 5.99 21.86 -1.94
CA GLU A 33 6.10 20.53 -1.31
C GLU A 33 7.37 19.79 -1.70
N LEU A 34 7.96 20.14 -2.85
CA LEU A 34 9.21 19.57 -3.32
C LEU A 34 10.45 20.24 -2.71
N ASN A 35 10.33 21.45 -2.17
CA ASN A 35 11.46 22.20 -1.65
C ASN A 35 12.29 21.44 -0.60
N PRO A 36 11.68 20.73 0.38
CA PRO A 36 12.43 20.05 1.44
C PRO A 36 13.44 19.03 0.93
N VAL A 37 13.20 18.37 -0.21
CA VAL A 37 14.13 17.36 -0.75
C VAL A 37 15.47 17.95 -1.22
N SER A 38 15.52 19.25 -1.46
CA SER A 38 16.74 19.96 -1.84
C SER A 38 17.52 20.55 -0.65
N TRP A 39 16.96 20.54 0.55
CA TRP A 39 17.63 21.08 1.73
C TRP A 39 18.79 20.18 2.16
N ALA A 40 19.97 20.75 2.30
CA ALA A 40 21.19 20.00 2.62
C ALA A 40 21.05 19.13 3.87
N ASN A 41 20.34 19.60 4.88
CA ASN A 41 20.09 18.87 6.12
C ASN A 41 19.17 17.65 5.95
N LEU A 42 18.51 17.49 4.81
CA LEU A 42 17.69 16.32 4.47
C LEU A 42 18.33 15.51 3.34
N SER A 43 18.86 16.16 2.30
CA SER A 43 19.35 15.50 1.10
C SER A 43 20.72 14.84 1.26
N SER A 44 21.52 15.27 2.26
CA SER A 44 22.90 14.80 2.45
C SER A 44 23.07 13.76 3.56
N ILE A 45 21.97 13.26 4.13
CA ILE A 45 22.01 12.26 5.20
C ILE A 45 22.03 10.86 4.60
N HIS A 46 23.00 10.05 5.02
CA HIS A 46 23.03 8.63 4.64
C HIS A 46 21.97 7.83 5.39
N PRO A 47 21.28 6.84 4.75
CA PRO A 47 20.23 6.03 5.38
C PRO A 47 20.67 5.30 6.66
N PHE A 48 21.95 5.00 6.80
CA PHE A 48 22.53 4.32 7.97
C PHE A 48 23.27 5.25 8.92
N SER A 49 23.01 6.56 8.83
CA SER A 49 23.54 7.51 9.82
C SER A 49 23.02 7.19 11.22
N PRO A 50 23.81 7.45 12.28
CA PRO A 50 23.41 7.20 13.66
C PRO A 50 22.10 7.93 14.02
N PRO A 51 21.27 7.35 14.92
CA PRO A 51 19.96 7.92 15.29
C PRO A 51 20.00 9.34 15.85
N ASP A 52 21.07 9.69 16.55
CA ASP A 52 21.27 11.03 17.11
C ASP A 52 21.49 12.10 16.03
N GLN A 53 21.95 11.70 14.85
CA GLN A 53 22.15 12.57 13.68
C GLN A 53 20.93 12.63 12.76
N THR A 54 19.93 11.76 12.94
CA THR A 54 18.75 11.61 12.07
C THR A 54 17.45 12.01 12.74
N LYS A 55 17.48 12.78 13.81
CA LYS A 55 16.27 13.17 14.60
C LYS A 55 15.19 13.83 13.74
N GLY A 56 15.57 14.63 12.75
CA GLY A 56 14.64 15.26 11.81
C GLY A 56 13.87 14.23 10.97
N TYR A 57 14.56 13.25 10.41
CA TYR A 57 13.91 12.14 9.70
C TYR A 57 13.05 11.29 10.61
N SER A 58 13.52 10.97 11.81
CA SER A 58 12.72 10.23 12.80
C SER A 58 11.41 10.94 13.11
N LYS A 59 11.43 12.28 13.23
CA LYS A 59 10.22 13.08 13.43
C LYS A 59 9.29 13.05 12.23
N ILE A 60 9.81 13.21 10.99
CA ILE A 60 9.02 13.15 9.76
C ILE A 60 8.34 11.78 9.64
N ILE A 61 9.09 10.71 9.87
CA ILE A 61 8.57 9.33 9.77
C ILE A 61 7.50 9.08 10.82
N SER A 62 7.74 9.44 12.08
CA SER A 62 6.78 9.28 13.17
C SER A 62 5.49 10.07 12.93
N ASP A 63 5.58 11.30 12.40
CA ASP A 63 4.40 12.08 12.03
C ASP A 63 3.61 11.41 10.91
N LEU A 64 4.29 10.95 9.85
CA LEU A 64 3.66 10.25 8.73
C LEU A 64 3.02 8.91 9.16
N GLU A 65 3.69 8.14 10.01
CA GLU A 65 3.12 6.91 10.59
C GLU A 65 1.80 7.21 11.29
N LYS A 66 1.79 8.21 12.17
CA LYS A 66 0.60 8.64 12.90
C LYS A 66 -0.51 9.08 11.96
N TRP A 67 -0.22 9.97 11.01
CA TRP A 67 -1.23 10.54 10.12
C TRP A 67 -1.80 9.49 9.15
N ILE A 68 -0.95 8.66 8.56
CA ILE A 68 -1.40 7.60 7.66
C ILE A 68 -2.20 6.55 8.44
N SER A 69 -1.75 6.15 9.61
CA SER A 69 -2.49 5.24 10.50
C SER A 69 -3.90 5.78 10.79
N GLU A 70 -4.02 7.07 11.08
CA GLU A 70 -5.32 7.71 11.31
C GLU A 70 -6.18 7.78 10.03
N ILE A 71 -5.58 8.11 8.89
CA ILE A 71 -6.28 8.21 7.59
C ILE A 71 -6.87 6.85 7.18
N VAL A 72 -6.12 5.77 7.34
CA VAL A 72 -6.56 4.44 6.94
C VAL A 72 -7.31 3.68 8.04
N GLY A 73 -7.23 4.13 9.29
CA GLY A 73 -7.85 3.45 10.44
C GLY A 73 -7.17 2.13 10.81
N LEU A 74 -5.87 2.00 10.56
CA LEU A 74 -5.05 0.83 10.88
C LEU A 74 -3.99 1.19 11.93
N LYS A 75 -3.43 0.19 12.63
CA LYS A 75 -2.62 0.39 13.83
C LYS A 75 -1.23 0.91 13.55
N SER A 76 -0.54 0.34 12.57
CA SER A 76 0.89 0.59 12.31
C SER A 76 1.17 0.76 10.83
N VAL A 77 2.24 1.47 10.52
CA VAL A 77 2.67 1.73 9.13
C VAL A 77 4.17 1.44 9.01
N SER A 78 4.58 0.76 7.96
CA SER A 78 5.99 0.63 7.58
C SER A 78 6.27 1.37 6.28
N PHE A 79 7.31 2.21 6.26
CA PHE A 79 7.80 2.91 5.06
C PHE A 79 8.92 2.16 4.35
N GLN A 80 9.18 0.92 4.74
CA GLN A 80 10.29 0.17 4.15
C GLN A 80 10.10 -0.16 2.65
N PRO A 81 8.88 -0.49 2.15
CA PRO A 81 8.71 -0.79 0.73
C PRO A 81 8.99 0.41 -0.18
N ASN A 82 9.79 0.18 -1.24
CA ASN A 82 10.20 1.20 -2.21
C ASN A 82 9.20 1.43 -3.36
N ALA A 83 8.13 0.64 -3.43
CA ALA A 83 7.11 0.74 -4.47
C ALA A 83 5.79 0.15 -3.99
N GLY A 84 4.68 0.45 -4.68
CA GLY A 84 3.38 -0.17 -4.39
C GLY A 84 3.42 -1.68 -4.45
N SER A 85 3.99 -2.27 -5.50
CA SER A 85 4.16 -3.72 -5.63
C SER A 85 5.01 -4.34 -4.51
N GLN A 86 6.01 -3.63 -4.02
CA GLN A 86 6.78 -4.09 -2.86
C GLN A 86 5.97 -3.98 -1.56
N GLY A 87 5.08 -2.98 -1.47
CA GLY A 87 4.08 -2.89 -0.40
C GLY A 87 3.06 -4.03 -0.46
N GLU A 88 2.61 -4.40 -1.67
CA GLU A 88 1.78 -5.59 -1.87
C GLU A 88 2.46 -6.85 -1.32
N PHE A 89 3.69 -7.08 -1.76
CA PHE A 89 4.49 -8.23 -1.32
C PHE A 89 4.69 -8.24 0.20
N ALA A 90 5.07 -7.09 0.79
CA ALA A 90 5.30 -6.96 2.23
C ALA A 90 4.04 -7.24 3.06
N GLY A 91 2.88 -6.73 2.64
CA GLY A 91 1.63 -6.97 3.34
C GLY A 91 1.17 -8.42 3.27
N LEU A 92 1.35 -9.07 2.12
CA LEU A 92 1.03 -10.50 1.97
C LEU A 92 2.02 -11.39 2.73
N LEU A 93 3.30 -11.02 2.80
CA LEU A 93 4.27 -11.69 3.66
C LEU A 93 3.89 -11.58 5.15
N ALA A 94 3.39 -10.42 5.59
CA ALA A 94 2.92 -10.26 6.96
C ALA A 94 1.76 -11.21 7.29
N ILE A 95 0.80 -11.37 6.38
CA ILE A 95 -0.29 -12.35 6.51
C ILE A 95 0.27 -13.78 6.56
N ASN A 96 1.18 -14.12 5.65
CA ASN A 96 1.78 -15.46 5.61
C ASN A 96 2.55 -15.77 6.90
N SER A 97 3.38 -14.83 7.38
CA SER A 97 4.14 -14.97 8.63
C SER A 97 3.23 -15.13 9.85
N TYR A 98 2.08 -14.44 9.87
CA TYR A 98 1.08 -14.65 10.91
C TYR A 98 0.61 -16.12 10.94
N PHE A 99 0.17 -16.67 9.80
CA PHE A 99 -0.31 -18.04 9.75
C PHE A 99 0.79 -19.06 10.06
N GLU A 100 2.01 -18.82 9.59
CA GLU A 100 3.17 -19.66 9.95
C GLU A 100 3.42 -19.67 11.46
N SER A 101 3.34 -18.50 12.11
CA SER A 101 3.50 -18.39 13.56
C SER A 101 2.41 -19.12 14.36
N LYS A 102 1.22 -19.32 13.75
CA LYS A 102 0.09 -20.05 14.34
C LYS A 102 0.08 -21.53 13.97
N GLY A 103 1.02 -21.99 13.12
CA GLY A 103 1.03 -23.35 12.60
C GLY A 103 -0.06 -23.63 11.55
N GLU A 104 -0.75 -22.61 11.05
CA GLU A 104 -1.83 -22.72 10.07
C GLU A 104 -1.31 -22.76 8.63
N LEU A 105 -0.41 -23.71 8.33
CA LEU A 105 0.35 -23.78 7.07
C LEU A 105 -0.51 -24.05 5.82
N LEU A 106 -1.76 -24.47 6.00
CA LEU A 106 -2.71 -24.72 4.90
C LEU A 106 -3.33 -23.44 4.33
N ARG A 107 -3.26 -22.31 5.03
CA ARG A 107 -3.85 -21.03 4.63
C ARG A 107 -3.05 -20.32 3.53
N LYS A 108 -2.95 -20.97 2.39
CA LYS A 108 -2.17 -20.51 1.22
C LYS A 108 -3.02 -20.03 0.04
N LYS A 109 -4.36 -19.98 0.16
CA LYS A 109 -5.21 -19.48 -0.90
C LYS A 109 -5.42 -17.98 -0.75
N CYS A 110 -5.13 -17.22 -1.83
CA CYS A 110 -5.44 -15.80 -1.95
C CYS A 110 -6.52 -15.59 -3.00
N LEU A 111 -7.68 -15.12 -2.57
CA LEU A 111 -8.79 -14.76 -3.46
C LEU A 111 -8.50 -13.40 -4.09
N ILE A 112 -8.61 -13.26 -5.40
CA ILE A 112 -8.33 -12.03 -6.14
C ILE A 112 -9.41 -11.81 -7.20
N PRO A 113 -10.18 -10.69 -7.15
CA PRO A 113 -11.16 -10.36 -8.19
C PRO A 113 -10.51 -10.17 -9.56
N LYS A 114 -11.21 -10.51 -10.63
CA LYS A 114 -10.76 -10.29 -12.01
C LYS A 114 -10.48 -8.83 -12.33
N SER A 115 -11.12 -7.90 -11.64
CA SER A 115 -10.88 -6.46 -11.74
C SER A 115 -9.57 -6.00 -11.11
N ALA A 116 -8.82 -6.87 -10.42
CA ALA A 116 -7.58 -6.49 -9.75
C ALA A 116 -6.48 -6.09 -10.74
N HIS A 117 -5.57 -5.23 -10.29
CA HIS A 117 -4.38 -4.89 -11.06
C HIS A 117 -3.50 -6.13 -11.26
N GLY A 118 -2.82 -6.23 -12.41
CA GLY A 118 -1.99 -7.39 -12.76
C GLY A 118 -0.83 -7.68 -11.79
N THR A 119 -0.40 -6.69 -10.99
CA THR A 119 0.62 -6.90 -9.95
C THR A 119 0.10 -7.69 -8.75
N ASN A 120 -1.20 -7.65 -8.47
CA ASN A 120 -1.79 -8.31 -7.30
C ASN A 120 -1.57 -9.84 -7.32
N PRO A 121 -1.95 -10.59 -8.39
CA PRO A 121 -1.66 -12.01 -8.46
C PRO A 121 -0.16 -12.32 -8.46
N ALA A 122 0.67 -11.50 -9.08
CA ALA A 122 2.12 -11.68 -9.08
C ALA A 122 2.69 -11.56 -7.67
N SER A 123 2.29 -10.53 -6.91
CA SER A 123 2.71 -10.33 -5.52
C SER A 123 2.23 -11.47 -4.61
N ALA A 124 1.01 -11.98 -4.83
CA ALA A 124 0.47 -13.12 -4.08
C ALA A 124 1.30 -14.40 -4.29
N VAL A 125 1.62 -14.72 -5.53
CA VAL A 125 2.48 -15.88 -5.86
C VAL A 125 3.87 -15.72 -5.26
N MET A 126 4.48 -14.53 -5.36
CA MET A 126 5.79 -14.24 -4.75
C MET A 126 5.78 -14.40 -3.23
N ALA A 127 4.67 -14.07 -2.57
CA ALA A 127 4.50 -14.22 -1.13
C ALA A 127 4.14 -15.66 -0.71
N GLY A 128 4.07 -16.61 -1.64
CA GLY A 128 3.80 -18.03 -1.37
C GLY A 128 2.33 -18.40 -1.31
N PHE A 129 1.44 -17.59 -1.87
CA PHE A 129 0.02 -17.89 -1.99
C PHE A 129 -0.34 -18.50 -3.36
N ASP A 130 -1.31 -19.41 -3.34
CA ASP A 130 -2.01 -19.88 -4.55
C ASP A 130 -3.17 -18.92 -4.86
N VAL A 131 -3.17 -18.37 -6.04
CA VAL A 131 -4.21 -17.41 -6.48
C VAL A 131 -5.49 -18.13 -6.88
N LEU A 132 -6.61 -17.71 -6.30
CA LEU A 132 -7.95 -18.09 -6.72
C LEU A 132 -8.66 -16.84 -7.26
N THR A 133 -8.91 -16.82 -8.56
CA THR A 133 -9.63 -15.71 -9.19
C THR A 133 -11.10 -15.73 -8.76
N VAL A 134 -11.65 -14.55 -8.44
CA VAL A 134 -13.08 -14.33 -8.18
C VAL A 134 -13.67 -13.57 -9.36
N GLU A 135 -14.84 -14.00 -9.83
CA GLU A 135 -15.54 -13.34 -10.91
C GLU A 135 -16.04 -11.95 -10.51
N CYS A 136 -16.30 -11.12 -11.51
CA CYS A 136 -17.02 -9.86 -11.36
C CYS A 136 -18.36 -9.97 -12.09
N ASP A 137 -19.37 -9.24 -11.61
CA ASP A 137 -20.65 -9.10 -12.31
C ASP A 137 -20.53 -8.15 -13.52
N ASP A 138 -21.61 -7.99 -14.27
CA ASP A 138 -21.66 -7.14 -15.46
C ASP A 138 -21.52 -5.64 -15.13
N GLU A 139 -21.72 -5.24 -13.87
CA GLU A 139 -21.54 -3.88 -13.38
C GLU A 139 -20.12 -3.64 -12.84
N GLY A 140 -19.29 -4.68 -12.79
CA GLY A 140 -17.89 -4.63 -12.33
C GLY A 140 -17.71 -4.77 -10.83
N ASN A 141 -18.75 -5.13 -10.08
CA ASN A 141 -18.65 -5.52 -8.66
C ASN A 141 -18.09 -6.94 -8.52
N ILE A 142 -17.63 -7.27 -7.33
CA ILE A 142 -17.23 -8.65 -7.00
C ILE A 142 -18.48 -9.54 -7.02
N ASP A 143 -18.46 -10.62 -7.80
CA ASP A 143 -19.53 -11.62 -7.75
C ASP A 143 -19.54 -12.31 -6.38
N TYR A 144 -20.47 -11.88 -5.54
CA TYR A 144 -20.60 -12.39 -4.18
C TYR A 144 -20.99 -13.87 -4.12
N GLN A 145 -21.69 -14.39 -5.13
CA GLN A 145 -22.07 -15.81 -5.17
C GLN A 145 -20.84 -16.66 -5.47
N ASP A 146 -20.05 -16.30 -6.48
CA ASP A 146 -18.79 -16.97 -6.80
C ASP A 146 -17.81 -16.91 -5.62
N LEU A 147 -17.66 -15.73 -4.99
CA LEU A 147 -16.85 -15.57 -3.77
C LEU A 147 -17.32 -16.53 -2.66
N SER A 148 -18.62 -16.58 -2.37
CA SER A 148 -19.18 -17.42 -1.31
C SER A 148 -18.98 -18.91 -1.56
N ILE A 149 -19.11 -19.35 -2.82
CA ILE A 149 -18.86 -20.74 -3.22
C ILE A 149 -17.39 -21.09 -2.97
N LYS A 150 -16.46 -20.22 -3.38
CA LYS A 150 -15.02 -20.43 -3.18
C LYS A 150 -14.64 -20.42 -1.70
N VAL A 151 -15.19 -19.50 -0.92
CA VAL A 151 -14.97 -19.45 0.53
C VAL A 151 -15.43 -20.75 1.19
N LYS A 152 -16.64 -21.24 0.90
CA LYS A 152 -17.14 -22.52 1.42
C LYS A 152 -16.29 -23.73 0.99
N LYS A 153 -15.80 -23.70 -0.27
CA LYS A 153 -15.02 -24.82 -0.82
C LYS A 153 -13.63 -24.93 -0.21
N PHE A 154 -13.00 -23.79 0.09
CA PHE A 154 -11.60 -23.74 0.52
C PHE A 154 -11.43 -23.26 1.98
N ASP A 155 -12.49 -22.98 2.68
CA ASP A 155 -12.62 -22.57 4.08
C ASP A 155 -11.27 -22.37 4.83
N ASN A 156 -10.75 -23.42 5.43
CA ASN A 156 -9.52 -23.41 6.22
C ASN A 156 -8.21 -23.24 5.41
N GLN A 157 -8.31 -23.11 4.09
CA GLN A 157 -7.16 -22.86 3.22
C GLN A 157 -7.04 -21.38 2.81
N ILE A 158 -8.10 -20.57 3.05
CA ILE A 158 -8.09 -19.17 2.70
C ILE A 158 -7.22 -18.41 3.69
N GLY A 159 -6.15 -17.79 3.17
CA GLY A 159 -5.30 -16.88 3.94
C GLY A 159 -5.67 -15.42 3.70
N ALA A 160 -6.00 -15.04 2.45
CA ALA A 160 -6.29 -13.66 2.12
C ALA A 160 -7.37 -13.51 1.03
N LEU A 161 -8.08 -12.38 1.08
CA LEU A 161 -8.72 -11.75 -0.06
C LEU A 161 -7.93 -10.48 -0.38
N MET A 162 -7.46 -10.31 -1.60
CA MET A 162 -6.78 -9.10 -2.05
C MET A 162 -7.68 -8.35 -3.04
N LEU A 163 -8.09 -7.14 -2.70
CA LEU A 163 -9.01 -6.33 -3.49
C LEU A 163 -8.52 -4.89 -3.62
N THR A 164 -9.03 -4.18 -4.63
CA THR A 164 -8.83 -2.75 -4.83
C THR A 164 -10.17 -2.03 -4.59
N TYR A 165 -10.18 -0.94 -3.85
CA TYR A 165 -11.40 -0.20 -3.55
C TYR A 165 -11.15 1.32 -3.57
N PRO A 166 -11.88 2.10 -4.39
CA PRO A 166 -12.71 1.64 -5.51
C PRO A 166 -11.95 0.73 -6.47
N SER A 167 -12.64 -0.14 -7.22
CA SER A 167 -12.00 -1.08 -8.14
C SER A 167 -11.23 -0.39 -9.26
N THR A 168 -10.43 -1.13 -10.04
CA THR A 168 -9.75 -0.59 -11.24
C THR A 168 -10.74 -0.10 -12.30
N HIS A 169 -11.99 -0.56 -12.26
CA HIS A 169 -13.08 -0.08 -13.12
C HIS A 169 -13.77 1.19 -12.56
N GLY A 170 -13.32 1.69 -11.40
CA GLY A 170 -13.92 2.87 -10.74
C GLY A 170 -15.20 2.55 -9.96
N VAL A 171 -15.49 1.28 -9.72
CA VAL A 171 -16.71 0.86 -9.02
C VAL A 171 -16.48 0.86 -7.50
N PHE A 172 -17.37 1.55 -6.78
CA PHE A 172 -17.50 1.44 -5.33
C PHE A 172 -18.35 0.22 -4.98
N GLU A 173 -17.73 -0.83 -4.49
CA GLU A 173 -18.36 -2.08 -4.07
C GLU A 173 -19.33 -1.84 -2.90
N LEU A 174 -20.64 -1.95 -3.16
CA LEU A 174 -21.68 -1.69 -2.16
C LEU A 174 -21.68 -2.72 -1.02
N GLN A 175 -21.19 -3.93 -1.29
CA GLN A 175 -21.18 -5.03 -0.34
C GLN A 175 -19.83 -5.17 0.36
N ILE A 176 -18.95 -4.16 0.31
CA ILE A 176 -17.57 -4.28 0.81
C ILE A 176 -17.50 -4.83 2.25
N ARG A 177 -18.35 -4.38 3.17
CA ARG A 177 -18.37 -4.88 4.54
C ARG A 177 -18.75 -6.37 4.60
N LYS A 178 -19.80 -6.75 3.87
CA LYS A 178 -20.26 -8.13 3.81
C LYS A 178 -19.19 -9.06 3.20
N ILE A 179 -18.41 -8.56 2.25
CA ILE A 179 -17.27 -9.29 1.67
C ILE A 179 -16.18 -9.47 2.72
N CYS A 180 -15.81 -8.41 3.45
CA CYS A 180 -14.82 -8.50 4.53
C CYS A 180 -15.28 -9.49 5.63
N ASP A 181 -16.52 -9.36 6.09
CA ASP A 181 -17.09 -10.24 7.12
C ASP A 181 -17.07 -11.72 6.69
N LEU A 182 -17.34 -11.99 5.40
CA LEU A 182 -17.28 -13.34 4.86
C LEU A 182 -15.87 -13.94 4.95
N ILE A 183 -14.84 -13.17 4.63
CA ILE A 183 -13.46 -13.62 4.72
C ILE A 183 -13.02 -13.81 6.17
N HIS A 184 -13.40 -12.89 7.05
CA HIS A 184 -13.13 -13.02 8.48
C HIS A 184 -13.83 -14.21 9.12
N SER A 185 -15.05 -14.55 8.64
CA SER A 185 -15.82 -15.70 9.17
C SER A 185 -15.10 -17.04 9.02
N VAL A 186 -14.17 -17.14 8.07
CA VAL A 186 -13.33 -18.33 7.87
C VAL A 186 -11.90 -18.13 8.37
N GLY A 187 -11.61 -17.04 9.07
CA GLY A 187 -10.29 -16.71 9.63
C GLY A 187 -9.26 -16.21 8.63
N GLY A 188 -9.68 -15.81 7.43
CA GLY A 188 -8.83 -15.15 6.45
C GLY A 188 -8.66 -13.66 6.74
N PHE A 189 -7.69 -13.00 6.08
CA PHE A 189 -7.45 -11.56 6.17
C PHE A 189 -7.84 -10.83 4.88
N VAL A 190 -8.22 -9.56 5.03
CA VAL A 190 -8.55 -8.69 3.90
C VAL A 190 -7.38 -7.75 3.62
N TYR A 191 -6.79 -7.90 2.44
CA TYR A 191 -5.77 -7.02 1.90
C TYR A 191 -6.40 -5.99 0.95
N LEU A 192 -6.14 -4.71 1.19
CA LEU A 192 -6.55 -3.62 0.30
C LEU A 192 -5.37 -3.12 -0.54
N ASP A 193 -5.50 -3.16 -1.86
CA ASP A 193 -4.68 -2.36 -2.75
C ASP A 193 -5.12 -0.90 -2.66
N GLY A 194 -4.30 -0.09 -2.00
CA GLY A 194 -4.56 1.32 -1.73
C GLY A 194 -4.21 2.26 -2.89
N ALA A 195 -4.07 1.75 -4.12
CA ALA A 195 -3.78 2.57 -5.29
C ALA A 195 -4.82 3.69 -5.52
N ASN A 196 -6.08 3.44 -5.15
CA ASN A 196 -7.19 4.37 -5.29
C ASN A 196 -7.61 5.05 -3.97
N LEU A 197 -6.74 5.05 -2.96
CA LEU A 197 -7.05 5.62 -1.64
C LEU A 197 -7.47 7.11 -1.69
N ASN A 198 -7.04 7.85 -2.70
CA ASN A 198 -7.46 9.24 -2.90
C ASN A 198 -8.99 9.42 -3.01
N ALA A 199 -9.72 8.39 -3.42
CA ALA A 199 -11.18 8.41 -3.45
C ALA A 199 -11.82 8.17 -2.07
N GLN A 200 -11.04 7.78 -1.07
CA GLN A 200 -11.52 7.42 0.28
C GLN A 200 -11.12 8.43 1.36
N VAL A 201 -9.98 9.12 1.18
CA VAL A 201 -9.45 10.06 2.20
C VAL A 201 -10.49 11.10 2.59
N GLY A 202 -10.76 11.21 3.88
CA GLY A 202 -11.76 12.12 4.44
C GLY A 202 -13.21 11.61 4.37
N LEU A 203 -13.49 10.54 3.62
CA LEU A 203 -14.83 9.97 3.45
C LEU A 203 -15.01 8.65 4.21
N CYS A 204 -14.04 7.75 4.11
CA CYS A 204 -14.04 6.49 4.84
C CYS A 204 -12.61 6.03 5.15
N LYS A 205 -12.48 5.14 6.13
CA LYS A 205 -11.21 4.56 6.54
C LYS A 205 -11.23 3.06 6.28
N PRO A 206 -10.23 2.50 5.56
CA PRO A 206 -10.13 1.06 5.29
C PRO A 206 -10.35 0.16 6.50
N GLY A 207 -9.70 0.43 7.62
CA GLY A 207 -9.87 -0.33 8.85
C GLY A 207 -11.30 -0.37 9.39
N ASN A 208 -12.11 0.66 9.12
CA ASN A 208 -13.49 0.73 9.63
C ASN A 208 -14.47 -0.16 8.87
N TYR A 209 -14.13 -0.63 7.68
CA TYR A 209 -14.98 -1.55 6.93
C TYR A 209 -14.44 -2.97 6.82
N GLY A 210 -13.33 -3.27 7.52
CA GLY A 210 -12.84 -4.63 7.67
C GLY A 210 -11.53 -4.93 6.91
N VAL A 211 -10.76 -3.93 6.53
CA VAL A 211 -9.41 -4.14 5.97
C VAL A 211 -8.41 -4.40 7.09
N ASP A 212 -7.57 -5.43 6.92
CA ASP A 212 -6.53 -5.81 7.87
C ASP A 212 -5.15 -5.30 7.47
N VAL A 213 -4.86 -5.20 6.19
CA VAL A 213 -3.62 -4.66 5.66
C VAL A 213 -3.87 -3.90 4.37
N CYS A 214 -3.16 -2.77 4.21
CA CYS A 214 -3.30 -1.90 3.05
C CYS A 214 -1.93 -1.36 2.67
N HIS A 215 -1.52 -1.49 1.39
CA HIS A 215 -0.44 -0.66 0.90
C HIS A 215 -0.97 0.66 0.34
N LEU A 216 -0.12 1.67 0.36
CA LEU A 216 -0.43 2.97 -0.20
C LEU A 216 0.59 3.35 -1.28
N ASN A 217 0.14 4.15 -2.22
CA ASN A 217 1.02 4.74 -3.22
C ASN A 217 1.15 6.24 -2.94
N LEU A 218 2.24 6.67 -2.31
CA LEU A 218 2.43 8.08 -1.97
C LEU A 218 2.50 8.97 -3.21
N HIS A 219 2.95 8.42 -4.34
CA HIS A 219 2.96 9.09 -5.64
C HIS A 219 1.57 9.20 -6.30
N LYS A 220 0.52 8.63 -5.72
CA LYS A 220 -0.86 8.74 -6.21
C LYS A 220 -1.70 9.65 -5.32
N THR A 221 -1.64 9.47 -4.02
CA THR A 221 -2.52 10.13 -3.05
C THR A 221 -1.81 11.24 -2.27
N PHE A 222 -0.49 11.16 -2.07
CA PHE A 222 0.26 12.00 -1.15
C PHE A 222 1.41 12.77 -1.81
N CYS A 223 1.20 13.24 -3.02
CA CYS A 223 1.99 14.28 -3.69
C CYS A 223 3.41 13.91 -4.11
N ILE A 224 3.91 12.71 -3.86
CA ILE A 224 5.24 12.33 -4.35
C ILE A 224 5.22 12.25 -5.89
N PRO A 225 6.14 12.92 -6.61
CA PRO A 225 6.23 12.79 -8.07
C PRO A 225 6.71 11.38 -8.45
N HIS A 226 6.05 10.76 -9.43
CA HIS A 226 6.47 9.46 -9.96
C HIS A 226 7.62 9.59 -10.98
N GLY A 227 7.67 10.70 -11.70
CA GLY A 227 8.78 11.08 -12.59
C GLY A 227 9.11 10.07 -13.69
N GLY A 228 8.10 9.33 -14.19
CA GLY A 228 8.34 8.28 -15.19
C GLY A 228 9.02 7.03 -14.62
N GLY A 229 8.91 6.78 -13.31
CA GLY A 229 9.51 5.64 -12.62
C GLY A 229 10.64 6.04 -11.65
N GLY A 230 10.67 7.28 -11.21
CA GLY A 230 11.61 7.79 -10.19
C GLY A 230 11.47 7.09 -8.84
N PRO A 231 12.16 7.59 -7.80
CA PRO A 231 12.13 6.95 -6.48
C PRO A 231 10.70 6.82 -5.98
N GLY A 232 10.34 5.63 -5.52
CA GLY A 232 9.01 5.31 -5.04
C GLY A 232 9.01 4.97 -3.55
N VAL A 233 7.84 5.12 -2.93
CA VAL A 233 7.53 4.58 -1.61
C VAL A 233 6.12 4.01 -1.64
N GLY A 234 6.00 2.76 -1.19
CA GLY A 234 4.73 2.07 -1.06
C GLY A 234 4.50 1.63 0.39
N PRO A 235 4.17 2.55 1.31
CA PRO A 235 3.96 2.18 2.70
C PRO A 235 2.92 1.09 2.83
N VAL A 236 3.12 0.23 3.82
CA VAL A 236 2.15 -0.80 4.19
C VAL A 236 1.65 -0.53 5.60
N ALA A 237 0.32 -0.40 5.73
CA ALA A 237 -0.37 -0.25 6.99
C ALA A 237 -1.04 -1.56 7.40
N ALA A 238 -1.08 -1.87 8.69
CA ALA A 238 -1.63 -3.12 9.19
C ALA A 238 -2.47 -2.93 10.46
N SER A 239 -3.44 -3.83 10.63
CA SER A 239 -4.24 -3.98 11.85
C SER A 239 -3.34 -4.33 13.04
N GLU A 240 -3.90 -4.25 14.26
CA GLU A 240 -3.20 -4.62 15.48
C GLU A 240 -2.68 -6.07 15.43
N THR A 241 -3.46 -6.97 14.87
CA THR A 241 -3.11 -8.38 14.72
C THR A 241 -1.90 -8.60 13.81
N LEU A 242 -1.80 -7.86 12.71
CA LEU A 242 -0.74 -8.00 11.71
C LEU A 242 0.44 -7.06 11.94
N SER A 243 0.32 -6.04 12.80
CA SER A 243 1.40 -5.10 13.13
C SER A 243 2.74 -5.76 13.53
N PRO A 244 2.76 -6.84 14.35
CA PRO A 244 4.01 -7.50 14.74
C PRO A 244 4.73 -8.21 13.59
N TYR A 245 4.04 -8.40 12.45
CA TYR A 245 4.54 -9.12 11.27
C TYR A 245 4.95 -8.20 10.13
N LEU A 246 4.86 -6.87 10.32
CA LEU A 246 5.35 -5.91 9.32
C LEU A 246 6.87 -6.02 9.13
N PRO A 247 7.43 -5.56 7.98
CA PRO A 247 8.86 -5.68 7.73
C PRO A 247 9.69 -5.01 8.82
N ALA A 248 10.66 -5.75 9.34
CA ALA A 248 11.64 -5.29 10.31
C ALA A 248 12.97 -4.96 9.66
N HIS A 249 13.88 -4.35 10.41
CA HIS A 249 15.26 -4.14 10.00
C HIS A 249 16.15 -4.24 11.23
N SER A 250 17.28 -4.92 11.11
CA SER A 250 18.22 -5.17 12.21
C SER A 250 18.75 -3.90 12.90
N LEU A 251 18.64 -2.74 12.24
CA LEU A 251 19.02 -1.43 12.78
C LEU A 251 17.87 -0.68 13.44
N MET A 252 16.66 -1.24 13.48
CA MET A 252 15.48 -0.55 14.05
C MET A 252 15.15 -1.00 15.46
N ASP A 253 15.10 -2.30 15.69
CA ASP A 253 14.79 -2.84 17.02
C ASP A 253 15.10 -4.34 17.10
N ASN A 254 15.66 -4.78 18.24
CA ASN A 254 15.99 -6.17 18.47
C ASN A 254 14.78 -7.04 18.89
N ASN A 255 13.57 -6.46 18.95
CA ASN A 255 12.38 -7.10 19.53
C ASN A 255 11.35 -7.61 18.51
N LEU A 256 11.68 -7.63 17.23
CA LEU A 256 10.73 -8.06 16.19
C LEU A 256 10.87 -9.57 15.89
N SER A 257 10.58 -10.39 16.90
CA SER A 257 10.69 -11.85 16.82
C SER A 257 9.76 -12.53 15.82
N ASN A 258 8.70 -11.86 15.40
CA ASN A 258 7.65 -12.42 14.53
C ASN A 258 7.65 -11.87 13.11
N SER A 259 8.44 -10.80 12.82
CA SER A 259 8.46 -10.25 11.47
C SER A 259 9.32 -11.12 10.56
N PHE A 260 8.91 -11.21 9.30
CA PHE A 260 9.87 -11.60 8.27
C PHE A 260 10.95 -10.50 8.17
N ASN A 261 12.09 -10.84 7.59
CA ASN A 261 13.20 -9.91 7.42
C ASN A 261 12.75 -8.63 6.67
N PHE A 262 13.65 -7.92 6.08
CA PHE A 262 13.41 -6.68 5.37
C PHE A 262 13.05 -6.91 3.89
N VAL A 263 12.32 -5.97 3.29
CA VAL A 263 12.02 -5.94 1.84
C VAL A 263 12.86 -4.90 1.09
N SER A 264 13.59 -4.05 1.80
CA SER A 264 14.57 -3.13 1.21
C SER A 264 15.82 -3.02 2.09
N SER A 265 16.95 -2.61 1.48
CA SER A 265 18.22 -2.48 2.18
C SER A 265 18.23 -1.36 3.21
N ALA A 266 17.48 -0.28 2.98
CA ALA A 266 17.35 0.83 3.91
C ALA A 266 16.16 0.60 4.85
N LYS A 267 16.31 0.98 6.11
CA LYS A 267 15.31 0.77 7.15
C LYS A 267 13.95 1.45 6.88
N HIS A 268 13.92 2.53 6.09
CA HIS A 268 12.72 3.26 5.69
C HIS A 268 12.63 3.44 4.16
N GLY A 269 13.15 2.48 3.39
CA GLY A 269 13.09 2.52 1.94
C GLY A 269 13.67 3.81 1.35
N SER A 270 12.96 4.46 0.45
CA SER A 270 13.34 5.73 -0.17
C SER A 270 13.02 6.92 0.73
N ALA A 271 13.60 6.99 1.92
CA ALA A 271 13.28 8.00 2.93
C ALA A 271 13.44 9.45 2.45
N SER A 272 14.34 9.71 1.49
CA SER A 272 14.63 11.07 1.00
C SER A 272 13.43 11.78 0.37
N ILE A 273 12.40 11.06 -0.06
CA ILE A 273 11.19 11.65 -0.65
C ILE A 273 10.02 11.77 0.34
N LEU A 274 10.11 11.18 1.52
CA LEU A 274 9.07 11.29 2.56
C LEU A 274 8.76 12.73 3.00
N PRO A 275 9.74 13.66 3.02
CA PRO A 275 9.47 15.06 3.33
C PRO A 275 8.40 15.72 2.44
N ILE A 276 8.23 15.24 1.19
CA ILE A 276 7.19 15.73 0.27
C ILE A 276 5.79 15.44 0.84
N SER A 277 5.51 14.17 1.14
CA SER A 277 4.23 13.78 1.73
C SER A 277 4.00 14.41 3.11
N TRP A 278 5.05 14.54 3.90
CA TRP A 278 4.98 15.21 5.21
C TRP A 278 4.58 16.68 5.05
N MET A 279 5.17 17.39 4.09
CA MET A 279 4.84 18.80 3.80
C MET A 279 3.42 18.94 3.25
N TYR A 280 2.97 17.98 2.44
CA TYR A 280 1.62 17.97 1.85
C TYR A 280 0.51 17.77 2.88
N ILE A 281 0.73 16.91 3.88
CA ILE A 281 -0.28 16.60 4.89
C ILE A 281 -0.32 17.66 5.99
N LYS A 282 0.83 18.28 6.31
CA LYS A 282 0.96 19.28 7.38
C LYS A 282 0.34 20.63 7.01
#